data_34553679da56aef04e43b876c7751265
#
_entry.id   34553679da56aef04e43b876c7751265
#
_cell.length_a   1.000
_cell.length_b   1.000
_cell.length_c   1.000
_cell.angle_alpha   90.00
_cell.angle_beta   90.00
_cell.angle_gamma   90.00
#
_symmetry.space_group_name_H-M   'P 1'
#
loop_
_entity.id
_entity.type
_entity.pdbx_description
1 polymer ?
#
loop_
_entity_poly.entity_id
_entity_poly.type
_entity_poly.pdbx_seq_one_letter_code
_entity_poly.pdbx_strand_id
1 'polypeptide(L)'
;MATLDLSKYGINGATEVLHNPSYDVLFAEETKPGLEGFEVGQVTELGAVNVMTGVYTGRSPKDKFFVKDATSENTVWWTSDEYKNDNKPVTEETWKTLKEIAVKELSNKKLFVVDTFCGANEATRLKVRFIVEVAWQAHFVSNMFILPTAEELANYGEPDFVVYNASKAKVENYKELGLNSETAVVFNLTTKEQVIINTWYGGEMKKGMFSIMNYLNPLKGIASMHCSANTDKEGKSSAIFFGLSGTGKTTLSTDPKRLLIGDDEHGWDDEGVFNYEGGCYAKVINLDKESEPDIYNAIRRDALLENVTVDANGKIDFADKSVTENTRVSYPINHIENIVKPVSKGPHAQQVIFLSADAFGVLPPVSILTPEQTQYYFLSGFTAKLAGTERGITEPTPTFSACFGAAFLSLHPTKYGEELVKRMEKTGARAYLVNTGWNGTGKRISIKDTRGIIDAILDGSIDNAPTKKIPYFDFEVPTALNGVDPNILDPRDTYADAAEWDAKAKDLAERFIKNFAKFTGNEAGKALVAAGPKL
;
A
#
# COMPACT_ATOMS: atom_id res chain seq x y z
N MET A 1 3.28 32.56 -18.18
CA MET A 1 3.91 31.25 -18.31
C MET A 1 3.47 30.64 -19.64
N ALA A 2 4.38 30.01 -20.39
CA ALA A 2 4.00 29.33 -21.63
C ALA A 2 3.07 28.17 -21.27
N THR A 3 1.97 28.03 -22.02
CA THR A 3 1.02 26.93 -21.86
C THR A 3 1.74 25.62 -22.18
N LEU A 4 1.58 24.60 -21.31
CA LEU A 4 2.17 23.28 -21.54
C LEU A 4 1.60 22.65 -22.81
N ASP A 5 2.46 22.27 -23.74
CA ASP A 5 2.05 21.63 -25.00
C ASP A 5 1.82 20.13 -24.79
N LEU A 6 0.58 19.67 -25.00
CA LEU A 6 0.19 18.27 -24.86
C LEU A 6 0.11 17.52 -26.20
N SER A 7 0.38 18.21 -27.32
CA SER A 7 0.28 17.60 -28.67
C SER A 7 1.19 16.40 -28.86
N LYS A 8 2.35 16.39 -28.21
CA LYS A 8 3.28 15.26 -28.22
C LYS A 8 2.71 13.98 -27.59
N TYR A 9 1.68 14.10 -26.78
CA TYR A 9 0.95 12.97 -26.18
C TYR A 9 -0.27 12.55 -27.02
N GLY A 10 -0.50 13.19 -28.16
CA GLY A 10 -1.70 12.98 -28.98
C GLY A 10 -2.93 13.74 -28.51
N ILE A 11 -2.79 14.60 -27.51
CA ILE A 11 -3.89 15.41 -26.94
C ILE A 11 -3.88 16.76 -27.64
N ASN A 12 -4.94 17.07 -28.38
CA ASN A 12 -5.06 18.29 -29.18
C ASN A 12 -6.26 19.12 -28.77
N GLY A 13 -6.18 20.43 -29.00
CA GLY A 13 -7.30 21.34 -28.82
C GLY A 13 -7.71 21.57 -27.37
N ALA A 14 -6.82 21.37 -26.41
CA ALA A 14 -7.12 21.70 -25.01
C ALA A 14 -7.54 23.19 -24.89
N THR A 15 -8.70 23.44 -24.31
CA THR A 15 -9.24 24.81 -24.17
C THR A 15 -8.51 25.59 -23.09
N GLU A 16 -8.03 24.90 -22.07
CA GLU A 16 -7.22 25.43 -20.98
C GLU A 16 -6.43 24.28 -20.35
N VAL A 17 -5.20 24.53 -19.94
CA VAL A 17 -4.39 23.57 -19.19
C VAL A 17 -3.91 24.24 -17.91
N LEU A 18 -4.39 23.75 -16.76
CA LEU A 18 -3.88 24.15 -15.45
C LEU A 18 -2.74 23.22 -15.07
N HIS A 19 -1.52 23.77 -15.03
CA HIS A 19 -0.29 23.04 -14.74
C HIS A 19 0.12 23.27 -13.29
N ASN A 20 0.16 22.20 -12.50
CA ASN A 20 0.41 22.21 -11.05
C ASN A 20 -0.39 23.33 -10.34
N PRO A 21 -1.73 23.32 -10.47
CA PRO A 21 -2.53 24.32 -9.80
C PRO A 21 -2.38 24.23 -8.27
N SER A 22 -2.44 25.38 -7.61
CA SER A 22 -2.38 25.43 -6.14
C SER A 22 -3.60 24.77 -5.51
N TYR A 23 -3.53 24.46 -4.22
CA TYR A 23 -4.68 23.93 -3.47
C TYR A 23 -5.88 24.90 -3.51
N ASP A 24 -5.65 26.20 -3.47
CA ASP A 24 -6.73 27.19 -3.56
C ASP A 24 -7.41 27.17 -4.94
N VAL A 25 -6.64 27.02 -6.01
CA VAL A 25 -7.18 26.87 -7.36
C VAL A 25 -7.97 25.57 -7.49
N LEU A 26 -7.43 24.47 -6.99
CA LEU A 26 -8.11 23.16 -7.01
C LEU A 26 -9.41 23.18 -6.20
N PHE A 27 -9.39 23.79 -5.02
CA PHE A 27 -10.60 23.98 -4.21
C PHE A 27 -11.67 24.76 -4.98
N ALA A 28 -11.30 25.87 -5.61
CA ALA A 28 -12.23 26.68 -6.41
C ALA A 28 -12.78 25.88 -7.61
N GLU A 29 -11.94 25.12 -8.29
CA GLU A 29 -12.35 24.33 -9.46
C GLU A 29 -13.26 23.15 -9.11
N GLU A 30 -13.00 22.44 -8.01
CA GLU A 30 -13.78 21.27 -7.61
C GLU A 30 -15.09 21.59 -6.88
N THR A 31 -15.28 22.84 -6.46
CA THR A 31 -16.49 23.30 -5.75
C THR A 31 -17.26 24.37 -6.49
N LYS A 32 -16.84 24.76 -7.70
CA LYS A 32 -17.49 25.83 -8.47
C LYS A 32 -18.90 25.46 -8.88
N PRO A 33 -19.80 26.47 -9.05
CA PRO A 33 -21.13 26.24 -9.60
C PRO A 33 -21.08 25.69 -11.02
N GLY A 34 -22.08 24.90 -11.39
CA GLY A 34 -22.22 24.34 -12.74
C GLY A 34 -21.49 23.04 -13.00
N LEU A 35 -20.80 22.49 -12.01
CA LEU A 35 -20.30 21.12 -12.08
C LEU A 35 -21.46 20.13 -11.96
N GLU A 36 -21.35 18.99 -12.65
CA GLU A 36 -22.38 17.97 -12.68
C GLU A 36 -21.81 16.58 -12.33
N GLY A 37 -22.67 15.71 -11.80
CA GLY A 37 -22.34 14.33 -11.52
C GLY A 37 -21.17 14.18 -10.52
N PHE A 38 -20.23 13.32 -10.87
CA PHE A 38 -19.10 12.98 -9.99
C PHE A 38 -17.98 14.03 -10.00
N GLU A 39 -18.09 15.11 -10.76
CA GLU A 39 -17.15 16.24 -10.69
C GLU A 39 -17.40 17.12 -9.47
N VAL A 40 -18.61 17.07 -8.90
CA VAL A 40 -19.04 17.94 -7.81
C VAL A 40 -18.31 17.61 -6.52
N GLY A 41 -17.58 18.58 -5.99
CA GLY A 41 -17.03 18.55 -4.64
C GLY A 41 -17.94 19.29 -3.66
N GLN A 42 -18.25 18.67 -2.54
CA GLN A 42 -19.04 19.25 -1.46
C GLN A 42 -18.13 19.63 -0.29
N VAL A 43 -18.15 20.88 0.11
CA VAL A 43 -17.41 21.35 1.29
C VAL A 43 -18.08 20.81 2.55
N THR A 44 -17.28 20.19 3.43
CA THR A 44 -17.76 19.64 4.70
C THR A 44 -17.55 20.61 5.86
N GLU A 45 -18.20 20.32 7.00
CA GLU A 45 -18.04 21.07 8.24
C GLU A 45 -16.59 21.14 8.77
N LEU A 46 -15.76 20.18 8.38
CA LEU A 46 -14.33 20.14 8.75
C LEU A 46 -13.43 20.90 7.78
N GLY A 47 -14.00 21.46 6.70
CA GLY A 47 -13.24 22.20 5.69
C GLY A 47 -12.70 21.36 4.54
N ALA A 48 -12.64 20.04 4.68
CA ALA A 48 -12.29 19.11 3.62
C ALA A 48 -13.44 19.02 2.60
N VAL A 49 -13.07 18.79 1.33
CA VAL A 49 -14.04 18.52 0.26
C VAL A 49 -14.33 17.03 0.19
N ASN A 50 -15.60 16.67 0.01
CA ASN A 50 -16.02 15.30 -0.26
C ASN A 50 -16.44 15.15 -1.71
N VAL A 51 -16.03 14.05 -2.36
CA VAL A 51 -16.39 13.70 -3.73
C VAL A 51 -16.93 12.29 -3.80
N MET A 52 -17.70 12.00 -4.84
CA MET A 52 -18.18 10.66 -5.15
C MET A 52 -17.41 10.10 -6.34
N THR A 53 -17.00 8.84 -6.26
CA THR A 53 -16.19 8.20 -7.30
C THR A 53 -17.00 7.34 -8.27
N GLY A 54 -18.33 7.38 -8.17
CA GLY A 54 -19.23 6.66 -9.07
C GLY A 54 -19.34 5.17 -8.76
N VAL A 55 -19.45 4.39 -9.81
CA VAL A 55 -19.64 2.92 -9.70
C VAL A 55 -18.46 2.25 -8.98
N TYR A 56 -17.25 2.75 -9.22
CA TYR A 56 -16.04 2.20 -8.61
C TYR A 56 -15.69 2.97 -7.34
N THR A 57 -15.94 2.35 -6.20
CA THR A 57 -15.57 2.88 -4.89
C THR A 57 -14.28 2.26 -4.33
N GLY A 58 -13.57 1.53 -5.18
CA GLY A 58 -12.30 0.87 -4.93
C GLY A 58 -11.61 0.55 -6.25
N ARG A 59 -10.41 -0.01 -6.18
CA ARG A 59 -9.67 -0.47 -7.35
C ARG A 59 -10.42 -1.61 -8.04
N SER A 60 -10.16 -1.77 -9.33
CA SER A 60 -10.70 -2.85 -10.14
C SER A 60 -9.59 -3.78 -10.65
N PRO A 61 -9.14 -4.77 -9.85
CA PRO A 61 -8.06 -5.67 -10.23
C PRO A 61 -8.37 -6.50 -11.49
N LYS A 62 -9.64 -6.79 -11.74
CA LYS A 62 -10.08 -7.53 -12.93
C LYS A 62 -9.86 -6.76 -14.23
N ASP A 63 -9.76 -5.43 -14.15
CA ASP A 63 -9.58 -4.53 -15.28
C ASP A 63 -8.14 -4.03 -15.42
N LYS A 64 -7.21 -4.57 -14.64
CA LYS A 64 -5.78 -4.26 -14.68
C LYS A 64 -5.05 -5.15 -15.68
N PHE A 65 -4.20 -4.52 -16.52
CA PHE A 65 -3.41 -5.21 -17.54
C PHE A 65 -2.03 -4.57 -17.71
N PHE A 66 -1.07 -5.38 -18.14
CA PHE A 66 0.22 -4.93 -18.64
C PHE A 66 0.36 -5.27 -20.12
N VAL A 67 0.94 -4.37 -20.90
CA VAL A 67 1.31 -4.67 -22.28
C VAL A 67 2.41 -5.74 -22.27
N LYS A 68 2.17 -6.83 -23.01
CA LYS A 68 3.17 -7.89 -23.18
C LYS A 68 3.96 -7.62 -24.46
N ASP A 69 5.21 -7.27 -24.28
CA ASP A 69 6.17 -6.94 -25.35
C ASP A 69 7.57 -7.44 -24.99
N ALA A 70 8.56 -7.07 -25.78
CA ALA A 70 9.94 -7.50 -25.56
C ALA A 70 10.52 -7.06 -24.20
N THR A 71 10.06 -5.94 -23.65
CA THR A 71 10.48 -5.45 -22.32
C THR A 71 9.87 -6.27 -21.20
N SER A 72 8.57 -6.52 -21.25
CA SER A 72 7.80 -7.11 -20.16
C SER A 72 7.71 -8.63 -20.18
N GLU A 73 7.88 -9.23 -21.36
CA GLU A 73 7.62 -10.67 -21.59
C GLU A 73 8.35 -11.58 -20.59
N ASN A 74 9.63 -11.29 -20.32
CA ASN A 74 10.48 -12.12 -19.47
C ASN A 74 10.70 -11.55 -18.07
N THR A 75 10.08 -10.43 -17.73
CA THR A 75 10.29 -9.74 -16.44
C THR A 75 9.05 -9.70 -15.57
N VAL A 76 7.90 -9.41 -16.15
CA VAL A 76 6.64 -9.35 -15.40
C VAL A 76 6.23 -10.75 -14.91
N TRP A 77 5.78 -10.79 -13.68
CA TRP A 77 5.21 -12.02 -13.11
C TRP A 77 3.78 -12.19 -13.58
N TRP A 78 3.61 -12.80 -14.73
CA TRP A 78 2.32 -12.98 -15.39
C TRP A 78 1.42 -13.96 -14.65
N THR A 79 0.11 -13.68 -14.69
CA THR A 79 -0.89 -14.63 -14.22
C THR A 79 -0.77 -15.96 -14.99
N SER A 80 -0.92 -17.06 -14.28
CA SER A 80 -0.86 -18.42 -14.85
C SER A 80 -1.90 -19.33 -14.19
N ASP A 81 -2.05 -20.54 -14.69
CA ASP A 81 -2.93 -21.54 -14.08
C ASP A 81 -2.38 -22.03 -12.73
N GLU A 82 -1.06 -22.04 -12.58
CA GLU A 82 -0.40 -22.41 -11.32
C GLU A 82 -0.52 -21.32 -10.26
N TYR A 83 -0.46 -20.04 -10.68
CA TYR A 83 -0.59 -18.91 -9.79
C TYR A 83 -1.39 -17.78 -10.41
N LYS A 84 -2.60 -17.58 -9.91
CA LYS A 84 -3.45 -16.46 -10.34
C LYS A 84 -3.02 -15.17 -9.67
N ASN A 85 -2.82 -14.12 -10.47
CA ASN A 85 -2.55 -12.77 -10.02
C ASN A 85 -3.21 -11.74 -10.95
N ASP A 86 -3.01 -10.46 -10.67
CA ASP A 86 -3.64 -9.38 -11.42
C ASP A 86 -2.81 -8.89 -12.61
N ASN A 87 -1.67 -9.53 -12.90
CA ASN A 87 -0.79 -9.15 -14.00
C ASN A 87 -1.21 -9.88 -15.29
N LYS A 88 -2.29 -9.41 -15.90
CA LYS A 88 -2.84 -9.96 -17.13
C LYS A 88 -2.24 -9.26 -18.35
N PRO A 89 -1.93 -9.99 -19.43
CA PRO A 89 -1.35 -9.39 -20.62
C PRO A 89 -2.40 -8.76 -21.52
N VAL A 90 -2.02 -7.70 -22.23
CA VAL A 90 -2.66 -7.20 -23.43
C VAL A 90 -1.62 -7.03 -24.53
N THR A 91 -2.07 -7.05 -25.79
CA THR A 91 -1.20 -6.84 -26.95
C THR A 91 -0.83 -5.36 -27.11
N GLU A 92 0.23 -5.09 -27.85
CA GLU A 92 0.58 -3.72 -28.26
C GLU A 92 -0.51 -3.07 -29.10
N GLU A 93 -1.21 -3.85 -29.92
CA GLU A 93 -2.34 -3.38 -30.74
C GLU A 93 -3.50 -2.92 -29.84
N THR A 94 -3.88 -3.74 -28.85
CA THR A 94 -4.89 -3.34 -27.86
C THR A 94 -4.48 -2.09 -27.11
N TRP A 95 -3.23 -1.98 -26.70
CA TRP A 95 -2.70 -0.77 -26.08
C TRP A 95 -2.90 0.48 -26.93
N LYS A 96 -2.57 0.43 -28.23
CA LYS A 96 -2.77 1.54 -29.16
C LYS A 96 -4.23 1.99 -29.18
N THR A 97 -5.17 1.05 -29.26
CA THR A 97 -6.60 1.33 -29.24
C THR A 97 -7.02 2.01 -27.95
N LEU A 98 -6.58 1.52 -26.80
CA LEU A 98 -6.90 2.09 -25.50
C LEU A 98 -6.32 3.49 -25.32
N LYS A 99 -5.09 3.70 -25.75
CA LYS A 99 -4.46 5.03 -25.74
C LYS A 99 -5.20 6.02 -26.64
N GLU A 100 -5.64 5.61 -27.82
CA GLU A 100 -6.46 6.44 -28.72
C GLU A 100 -7.78 6.85 -28.07
N ILE A 101 -8.46 5.94 -27.37
CA ILE A 101 -9.68 6.25 -26.61
C ILE A 101 -9.38 7.33 -25.55
N ALA A 102 -8.31 7.15 -24.79
CA ALA A 102 -7.94 8.07 -23.71
C ALA A 102 -7.56 9.46 -24.24
N VAL A 103 -6.73 9.55 -25.26
CA VAL A 103 -6.30 10.84 -25.81
C VAL A 103 -7.44 11.57 -26.53
N LYS A 104 -8.37 10.83 -27.15
CA LYS A 104 -9.59 11.41 -27.73
C LYS A 104 -10.46 12.04 -26.64
N GLU A 105 -10.68 11.34 -25.54
CA GLU A 105 -11.43 11.88 -24.39
C GLU A 105 -10.79 13.13 -23.81
N LEU A 106 -9.46 13.12 -23.67
CA LEU A 106 -8.71 14.23 -23.10
C LEU A 106 -8.48 15.42 -24.05
N SER A 107 -8.91 15.30 -25.31
CA SER A 107 -8.79 16.39 -26.29
C SER A 107 -9.98 17.34 -26.27
N ASN A 108 -9.78 18.57 -26.73
CA ASN A 108 -10.81 19.61 -26.92
C ASN A 108 -11.56 19.98 -25.62
N LYS A 109 -10.89 19.98 -24.50
CA LYS A 109 -11.46 20.35 -23.20
C LYS A 109 -10.43 20.98 -22.27
N LYS A 110 -10.87 21.45 -21.13
CA LYS A 110 -10.05 21.90 -20.03
C LYS A 110 -9.41 20.69 -19.34
N LEU A 111 -8.11 20.77 -19.07
CA LEU A 111 -7.33 19.72 -18.43
C LEU A 111 -6.54 20.24 -17.23
N PHE A 112 -6.23 19.34 -16.34
CA PHE A 112 -5.32 19.54 -15.22
C PHE A 112 -4.11 18.64 -15.41
N VAL A 113 -2.92 19.21 -15.33
CA VAL A 113 -1.66 18.47 -15.41
C VAL A 113 -0.90 18.69 -14.13
N VAL A 114 -0.56 17.60 -13.45
CA VAL A 114 0.19 17.64 -12.20
C VAL A 114 1.49 16.89 -12.39
N ASP A 115 2.59 17.61 -12.34
CA ASP A 115 3.94 17.05 -12.33
C ASP A 115 4.37 16.77 -10.88
N THR A 116 4.82 15.56 -10.63
CA THR A 116 5.10 15.05 -9.30
C THR A 116 6.39 14.26 -9.25
N PHE A 117 6.83 13.96 -8.04
CA PHE A 117 7.83 12.93 -7.81
C PHE A 117 7.20 11.74 -7.09
N CYS A 118 7.59 10.54 -7.48
CA CYS A 118 7.31 9.29 -6.75
C CYS A 118 8.62 8.83 -6.12
N GLY A 119 8.76 8.97 -4.80
CA GLY A 119 9.97 8.71 -4.05
C GLY A 119 10.62 9.96 -3.46
N ALA A 120 10.86 9.96 -2.16
CA ALA A 120 11.44 11.09 -1.42
C ALA A 120 12.96 11.19 -1.57
N ASN A 121 13.64 10.14 -2.05
CA ASN A 121 15.06 10.20 -2.31
C ASN A 121 15.33 10.76 -3.71
N GLU A 122 15.98 11.91 -3.77
CA GLU A 122 16.24 12.64 -5.01
C GLU A 122 17.01 11.80 -6.06
N ALA A 123 17.96 10.98 -5.61
CA ALA A 123 18.80 10.17 -6.50
C ALA A 123 18.02 9.06 -7.24
N THR A 124 16.90 8.61 -6.70
CA THR A 124 16.15 7.43 -7.19
C THR A 124 14.69 7.70 -7.50
N ARG A 125 14.22 8.95 -7.30
CA ARG A 125 12.82 9.33 -7.54
C ARG A 125 12.42 9.23 -9.00
N LEU A 126 11.14 8.93 -9.23
CA LEU A 126 10.53 8.89 -10.56
C LEU A 126 9.74 10.18 -10.78
N LYS A 127 9.94 10.85 -11.92
CA LYS A 127 9.13 11.99 -12.34
C LYS A 127 7.86 11.48 -13.02
N VAL A 128 6.70 11.77 -12.46
CA VAL A 128 5.40 11.30 -12.96
C VAL A 128 4.51 12.49 -13.30
N ARG A 129 4.06 12.52 -14.56
CA ARG A 129 3.08 13.50 -15.05
C ARG A 129 1.70 12.88 -15.11
N PHE A 130 0.76 13.47 -14.39
CA PHE A 130 -0.64 13.09 -14.44
C PHE A 130 -1.42 14.06 -15.31
N ILE A 131 -2.15 13.54 -16.29
CA ILE A 131 -3.03 14.29 -17.17
C ILE A 131 -4.45 13.84 -16.87
N VAL A 132 -5.26 14.72 -16.29
CA VAL A 132 -6.61 14.41 -15.82
C VAL A 132 -7.62 15.46 -16.29
N GLU A 133 -8.87 15.06 -16.44
CA GLU A 133 -9.97 15.93 -16.86
C GLU A 133 -10.85 16.41 -15.69
N VAL A 134 -10.62 15.88 -14.48
CA VAL A 134 -11.42 16.15 -13.28
C VAL A 134 -10.58 16.87 -12.24
N ALA A 135 -11.06 18.02 -11.75
CA ALA A 135 -10.32 18.85 -10.80
C ALA A 135 -9.93 18.09 -9.52
N TRP A 136 -10.85 17.36 -8.91
CA TRP A 136 -10.55 16.65 -7.68
C TRP A 136 -9.59 15.47 -7.87
N GLN A 137 -9.45 14.93 -9.07
CA GLN A 137 -8.40 13.94 -9.36
C GLN A 137 -7.02 14.59 -9.37
N ALA A 138 -6.90 15.81 -9.85
CA ALA A 138 -5.67 16.60 -9.70
C ALA A 138 -5.37 16.91 -8.23
N HIS A 139 -6.38 17.20 -7.43
CA HIS A 139 -6.26 17.35 -5.98
C HIS A 139 -5.78 16.05 -5.31
N PHE A 140 -6.36 14.92 -5.66
CA PHE A 140 -5.96 13.61 -5.15
C PHE A 140 -4.47 13.34 -5.38
N VAL A 141 -3.97 13.50 -6.60
CA VAL A 141 -2.55 13.26 -6.89
C VAL A 141 -1.63 14.30 -6.25
N SER A 142 -2.10 15.53 -6.07
CA SER A 142 -1.38 16.56 -5.31
C SER A 142 -1.21 16.19 -3.84
N ASN A 143 -2.21 15.51 -3.26
CA ASN A 143 -2.12 14.98 -1.89
C ASN A 143 -1.19 13.77 -1.81
N MET A 144 -1.28 12.86 -2.79
CA MET A 144 -0.67 11.53 -2.66
C MET A 144 0.76 11.44 -3.17
N PHE A 145 1.18 12.32 -4.06
CA PHE A 145 2.54 12.33 -4.61
C PHE A 145 3.32 13.52 -4.08
N ILE A 146 4.65 13.47 -4.23
CA ILE A 146 5.52 14.55 -3.77
C ILE A 146 5.47 15.67 -4.80
N LEU A 147 5.03 16.85 -4.38
CA LEU A 147 4.98 18.02 -5.24
C LEU A 147 6.37 18.65 -5.35
N PRO A 148 6.80 19.01 -6.57
CA PRO A 148 8.01 19.79 -6.77
C PRO A 148 7.91 21.15 -6.09
N THR A 149 9.02 21.66 -5.59
CA THR A 149 9.16 23.08 -5.24
C THR A 149 9.02 23.92 -6.53
N ALA A 150 8.86 25.24 -6.38
CA ALA A 150 8.78 26.12 -7.55
C ALA A 150 10.05 26.04 -8.43
N GLU A 151 11.23 25.94 -7.82
CA GLU A 151 12.49 25.74 -8.53
C GLU A 151 12.57 24.39 -9.22
N GLU A 152 12.20 23.32 -8.54
CA GLU A 152 12.15 21.96 -9.11
C GLU A 152 11.16 21.87 -10.27
N LEU A 153 10.01 22.52 -10.17
CA LEU A 153 9.01 22.55 -11.23
C LEU A 153 9.53 23.32 -12.47
N ALA A 154 10.21 24.44 -12.25
CA ALA A 154 10.83 25.22 -13.34
C ALA A 154 11.90 24.41 -14.09
N ASN A 155 12.56 23.49 -13.43
CA ASN A 155 13.61 22.63 -13.98
C ASN A 155 13.16 21.17 -14.18
N TYR A 156 11.85 20.92 -14.16
CA TYR A 156 11.30 19.55 -14.17
C TYR A 156 11.70 18.76 -15.44
N GLY A 157 11.64 19.41 -16.59
CA GLY A 157 11.96 18.78 -17.88
C GLY A 157 10.89 17.77 -18.31
N GLU A 158 11.35 16.70 -18.97
CA GLU A 158 10.47 15.63 -19.40
C GLU A 158 10.17 14.66 -18.24
N PRO A 159 8.92 14.20 -18.12
CA PRO A 159 8.59 13.17 -17.12
C PRO A 159 9.21 11.82 -17.49
N ASP A 160 9.46 11.00 -16.47
CA ASP A 160 9.87 9.61 -16.66
C ASP A 160 8.68 8.69 -16.98
N PHE A 161 7.50 9.06 -16.49
CA PHE A 161 6.26 8.29 -16.62
C PHE A 161 5.06 9.22 -16.79
N VAL A 162 4.11 8.85 -17.65
CA VAL A 162 2.90 9.64 -17.92
C VAL A 162 1.65 8.82 -17.65
N VAL A 163 0.72 9.40 -16.89
CA VAL A 163 -0.58 8.80 -16.59
C VAL A 163 -1.69 9.60 -17.29
N TYR A 164 -2.46 8.92 -18.12
CA TYR A 164 -3.63 9.45 -18.82
C TYR A 164 -4.88 8.96 -18.09
N ASN A 165 -5.59 9.85 -17.42
CA ASN A 165 -6.82 9.47 -16.72
C ASN A 165 -8.05 9.98 -17.49
N ALA A 166 -8.68 9.10 -18.24
CA ALA A 166 -9.87 9.35 -19.04
C ALA A 166 -11.10 8.70 -18.37
N SER A 167 -11.45 9.17 -17.17
CA SER A 167 -12.51 8.58 -16.33
C SER A 167 -13.88 8.59 -17.01
N LYS A 168 -14.15 9.56 -17.89
CA LYS A 168 -15.43 9.73 -18.57
C LYS A 168 -15.57 8.86 -19.82
N ALA A 169 -14.46 8.30 -20.33
CA ALA A 169 -14.47 7.42 -21.48
C ALA A 169 -14.87 5.98 -21.10
N LYS A 170 -15.23 5.20 -22.11
CA LYS A 170 -15.54 3.77 -21.99
C LYS A 170 -14.89 3.00 -23.13
N VAL A 171 -14.55 1.73 -22.88
CA VAL A 171 -14.11 0.80 -23.90
C VAL A 171 -15.34 0.03 -24.39
N GLU A 172 -16.06 0.56 -25.39
CA GLU A 172 -17.32 -0.04 -25.85
C GLU A 172 -17.12 -1.41 -26.49
N ASN A 173 -16.01 -1.59 -27.21
CA ASN A 173 -15.65 -2.85 -27.89
C ASN A 173 -14.74 -3.76 -27.05
N TYR A 174 -14.86 -3.72 -25.72
CA TYR A 174 -13.98 -4.45 -24.81
C TYR A 174 -13.93 -5.96 -25.06
N LYS A 175 -15.06 -6.56 -25.48
CA LYS A 175 -15.12 -8.00 -25.77
C LYS A 175 -14.24 -8.39 -26.95
N GLU A 176 -14.24 -7.58 -27.99
CA GLU A 176 -13.40 -7.78 -29.18
C GLU A 176 -11.91 -7.65 -28.86
N LEU A 177 -11.57 -6.81 -27.88
CA LEU A 177 -10.21 -6.59 -27.39
C LEU A 177 -9.76 -7.62 -26.34
N GLY A 178 -10.63 -8.53 -25.94
CA GLY A 178 -10.33 -9.53 -24.92
C GLY A 178 -10.22 -8.97 -23.50
N LEU A 179 -10.85 -7.83 -23.22
CA LEU A 179 -10.86 -7.19 -21.91
C LEU A 179 -12.04 -7.69 -21.05
N ASN A 180 -11.94 -7.43 -19.74
CA ASN A 180 -12.93 -7.88 -18.78
C ASN A 180 -14.24 -7.06 -18.82
N SER A 181 -14.14 -5.75 -19.04
CA SER A 181 -15.27 -4.83 -19.04
C SER A 181 -14.97 -3.55 -19.85
N GLU A 182 -15.91 -2.60 -19.85
CA GLU A 182 -15.73 -1.28 -20.44
C GLU A 182 -14.65 -0.43 -19.71
N THR A 183 -14.15 -0.90 -18.58
CA THR A 183 -13.12 -0.28 -17.77
C THR A 183 -11.76 -0.88 -18.08
N ALA A 184 -10.72 -0.06 -18.13
CA ALA A 184 -9.36 -0.53 -18.33
C ALA A 184 -8.36 0.32 -17.55
N VAL A 185 -7.45 -0.38 -16.87
CA VAL A 185 -6.29 0.21 -16.19
C VAL A 185 -5.06 -0.52 -16.72
N VAL A 186 -4.34 0.11 -17.63
CA VAL A 186 -3.31 -0.57 -18.45
C VAL A 186 -1.99 0.16 -18.38
N PHE A 187 -0.93 -0.62 -18.20
CA PHE A 187 0.45 -0.14 -18.11
C PHE A 187 1.26 -0.57 -19.34
N ASN A 188 2.01 0.37 -19.91
CA ASN A 188 3.02 0.08 -20.91
C ASN A 188 4.40 0.40 -20.34
N LEU A 189 5.18 -0.63 -20.02
CA LEU A 189 6.50 -0.50 -19.42
C LEU A 189 7.57 -0.01 -20.39
N THR A 190 7.37 -0.22 -21.70
CA THR A 190 8.28 0.22 -22.75
C THR A 190 8.15 1.72 -23.01
N THR A 191 6.92 2.20 -23.19
CA THR A 191 6.63 3.63 -23.42
C THR A 191 6.54 4.43 -22.12
N LYS A 192 6.52 3.74 -20.99
CA LYS A 192 6.40 4.35 -19.64
C LYS A 192 5.14 5.18 -19.49
N GLU A 193 4.03 4.54 -19.76
CA GLU A 193 2.70 5.15 -19.74
C GLU A 193 1.68 4.26 -19.03
N GLN A 194 0.70 4.90 -18.40
CA GLN A 194 -0.52 4.26 -17.88
C GLN A 194 -1.74 4.96 -18.47
N VAL A 195 -2.73 4.16 -18.86
CA VAL A 195 -4.04 4.62 -19.29
C VAL A 195 -5.11 4.12 -18.33
N ILE A 196 -5.96 5.01 -17.86
CA ILE A 196 -7.12 4.71 -16.99
C ILE A 196 -8.38 5.14 -17.72
N ILE A 197 -9.32 4.21 -17.90
CA ILE A 197 -10.59 4.44 -18.62
C ILE A 197 -11.75 3.96 -17.75
N ASN A 198 -12.80 4.77 -17.65
CA ASN A 198 -14.09 4.44 -17.03
C ASN A 198 -14.06 4.13 -15.52
N THR A 199 -13.07 4.60 -14.81
CA THR A 199 -13.08 4.60 -13.34
C THR A 199 -12.63 5.95 -12.80
N TRP A 200 -13.37 6.46 -11.82
CA TRP A 200 -13.08 7.75 -11.19
C TRP A 200 -12.25 7.59 -9.91
N TYR A 201 -12.11 6.35 -9.42
CA TYR A 201 -11.44 6.07 -8.16
C TYR A 201 -9.96 6.47 -8.20
N GLY A 202 -9.58 7.42 -7.32
CA GLY A 202 -8.22 7.97 -7.29
C GLY A 202 -7.14 6.93 -6.98
N GLY A 203 -7.48 5.90 -6.23
CA GLY A 203 -6.57 4.82 -5.87
C GLY A 203 -5.95 4.05 -7.04
N GLU A 204 -6.54 4.10 -8.25
CA GLU A 204 -5.93 3.52 -9.45
C GLU A 204 -4.64 4.26 -9.85
N MET A 205 -4.60 5.59 -9.71
CA MET A 205 -3.38 6.37 -9.95
C MET A 205 -2.32 6.11 -8.88
N LYS A 206 -2.73 6.10 -7.61
CA LYS A 206 -1.84 5.83 -6.47
C LYS A 206 -1.19 4.45 -6.56
N LYS A 207 -1.99 3.40 -6.61
CA LYS A 207 -1.51 2.01 -6.64
C LYS A 207 -0.93 1.62 -7.99
N GLY A 208 -1.34 2.29 -9.06
CA GLY A 208 -0.69 2.13 -10.36
C GLY A 208 0.79 2.49 -10.30
N MET A 209 1.12 3.62 -9.72
CA MET A 209 2.53 4.02 -9.56
C MET A 209 3.27 3.15 -8.56
N PHE A 210 2.61 2.64 -7.54
CA PHE A 210 3.22 1.63 -6.66
C PHE A 210 3.60 0.36 -7.43
N SER A 211 2.73 -0.13 -8.31
CA SER A 211 3.04 -1.28 -9.18
C SER A 211 4.22 -1.00 -10.11
N ILE A 212 4.35 0.23 -10.60
CA ILE A 212 5.49 0.65 -11.42
C ILE A 212 6.78 0.74 -10.59
N MET A 213 6.74 1.29 -9.38
CA MET A 213 7.90 1.30 -8.49
C MET A 213 8.32 -0.13 -8.09
N ASN A 214 7.34 -1.02 -7.88
CA ASN A 214 7.58 -2.45 -7.66
C ASN A 214 8.16 -3.19 -8.86
N TYR A 215 8.02 -2.65 -10.07
CA TYR A 215 8.71 -3.15 -11.25
C TYR A 215 10.12 -2.59 -11.37
N LEU A 216 10.26 -1.27 -11.30
CA LEU A 216 11.51 -0.57 -11.59
C LEU A 216 12.57 -0.75 -10.49
N ASN A 217 12.18 -0.60 -9.22
CA ASN A 217 13.14 -0.50 -8.12
C ASN A 217 13.86 -1.82 -7.81
N PRO A 218 13.20 -2.99 -7.70
CA PRO A 218 13.94 -4.23 -7.45
C PRO A 218 14.93 -4.57 -8.57
N LEU A 219 14.62 -4.20 -9.82
CA LEU A 219 15.55 -4.40 -10.95
C LEU A 219 16.79 -3.50 -10.87
N LYS A 220 16.73 -2.42 -10.08
CA LYS A 220 17.85 -1.52 -9.78
C LYS A 220 18.56 -1.86 -8.46
N GLY A 221 18.18 -2.92 -7.79
CA GLY A 221 18.71 -3.30 -6.48
C GLY A 221 18.18 -2.45 -5.33
N ILE A 222 17.00 -1.85 -5.48
CA ILE A 222 16.31 -1.08 -4.44
C ILE A 222 15.15 -1.92 -3.90
N ALA A 223 15.10 -2.14 -2.59
CA ALA A 223 13.97 -2.83 -1.99
C ALA A 223 12.72 -1.97 -2.10
N SER A 224 11.62 -2.56 -2.57
CA SER A 224 10.32 -1.91 -2.72
C SER A 224 9.31 -2.61 -1.82
N MET A 225 8.59 -1.85 -0.98
CA MET A 225 7.92 -2.40 0.18
C MET A 225 6.54 -1.78 0.40
N HIS A 226 5.54 -2.62 0.58
CA HIS A 226 4.23 -2.25 1.08
C HIS A 226 4.27 -2.29 2.61
N CYS A 227 4.70 -1.19 3.19
CA CYS A 227 4.93 -1.09 4.63
C CYS A 227 4.73 0.35 5.12
N SER A 228 4.52 0.52 6.41
CA SER A 228 4.72 1.79 7.09
C SER A 228 6.14 1.86 7.66
N ALA A 229 6.62 3.06 7.92
CA ALA A 229 7.97 3.28 8.45
C ALA A 229 8.01 4.48 9.38
N ASN A 230 8.81 4.36 10.43
CA ASN A 230 9.14 5.45 11.33
C ASN A 230 10.62 5.44 11.71
N THR A 231 11.09 6.52 12.30
CA THR A 231 12.45 6.63 12.81
C THR A 231 12.43 7.21 14.22
N ASP A 232 13.51 7.00 14.98
CA ASP A 232 13.70 7.69 16.25
C ASP A 232 13.82 9.20 16.03
N LYS A 233 13.65 9.99 17.09
CA LYS A 233 13.66 11.46 17.00
C LYS A 233 15.05 12.01 16.65
N GLU A 234 16.10 11.26 16.92
CA GLU A 234 17.48 11.61 16.57
C GLU A 234 17.85 11.23 15.12
N GLY A 235 16.99 10.49 14.42
CA GLY A 235 17.24 10.07 13.04
C GLY A 235 18.38 9.06 12.88
N LYS A 236 18.55 8.16 13.85
CA LYS A 236 19.65 7.17 13.87
C LYS A 236 19.20 5.79 13.37
N SER A 237 17.94 5.44 13.58
CA SER A 237 17.42 4.10 13.30
C SER A 237 15.98 4.16 12.86
N SER A 238 15.68 3.52 11.73
CA SER A 238 14.31 3.34 11.24
C SER A 238 13.79 1.95 11.58
N ALA A 239 12.46 1.84 11.69
CA ALA A 239 11.73 0.61 11.78
C ALA A 239 10.69 0.55 10.66
N ILE A 240 10.51 -0.62 10.06
CA ILE A 240 9.50 -0.85 9.02
C ILE A 240 8.51 -1.92 9.45
N PHE A 241 7.22 -1.67 9.13
CA PHE A 241 6.10 -2.49 9.57
C PHE A 241 5.33 -2.97 8.35
N PHE A 242 5.34 -4.26 8.11
CA PHE A 242 4.48 -4.91 7.13
C PHE A 242 3.24 -5.47 7.80
N GLY A 243 2.13 -5.47 7.12
CA GLY A 243 0.92 -6.06 7.64
C GLY A 243 -0.28 -5.79 6.74
N LEU A 244 -1.23 -6.71 6.75
CA LEU A 244 -2.49 -6.57 6.05
C LEU A 244 -3.49 -5.74 6.88
N SER A 245 -4.63 -5.42 6.29
CA SER A 245 -5.70 -4.68 6.99
C SER A 245 -6.08 -5.38 8.31
N GLY A 246 -6.23 -4.62 9.38
CA GLY A 246 -6.65 -5.13 10.69
C GLY A 246 -5.54 -5.71 11.56
N THR A 247 -4.28 -5.69 11.11
CA THR A 247 -3.14 -6.21 11.89
C THR A 247 -2.53 -5.16 12.83
N GLY A 248 -2.92 -3.91 12.71
CA GLY A 248 -2.41 -2.82 13.54
C GLY A 248 -1.26 -2.01 12.92
N LYS A 249 -1.00 -2.18 11.61
CA LYS A 249 0.10 -1.49 10.90
C LYS A 249 0.12 0.01 11.16
N THR A 250 -0.96 0.71 10.89
CA THR A 250 -1.06 2.16 11.10
C THR A 250 -0.93 2.56 12.57
N THR A 251 -1.66 1.86 13.45
CA THR A 251 -1.67 2.16 14.89
C THR A 251 -0.29 1.97 15.53
N LEU A 252 0.39 0.88 15.18
CA LEU A 252 1.68 0.53 15.80
C LEU A 252 2.85 1.32 15.24
N SER A 253 2.79 1.75 13.97
CA SER A 253 3.81 2.61 13.37
C SER A 253 3.67 4.09 13.78
N THR A 254 2.48 4.51 14.21
CA THR A 254 2.22 5.83 14.78
C THR A 254 2.54 5.81 16.26
N ASP A 255 3.67 6.36 16.64
CA ASP A 255 4.18 6.40 18.01
C ASP A 255 4.64 7.82 18.31
N PRO A 256 4.09 8.48 19.37
CA PRO A 256 4.49 9.84 19.72
C PRO A 256 5.97 9.97 20.11
N LYS A 257 6.63 8.87 20.43
CA LYS A 257 8.08 8.81 20.71
C LYS A 257 8.94 8.78 19.45
N ARG A 258 8.34 8.61 18.28
CA ARG A 258 9.03 8.46 17.00
C ARG A 258 8.47 9.42 15.95
N LEU A 259 9.14 9.52 14.81
CA LEU A 259 8.71 10.34 13.67
C LEU A 259 8.28 9.44 12.51
N LEU A 260 7.10 9.67 11.99
CA LEU A 260 6.57 8.94 10.84
C LEU A 260 7.36 9.31 9.57
N ILE A 261 7.83 8.30 8.83
CA ILE A 261 8.36 8.47 7.47
C ILE A 261 7.21 8.37 6.46
N GLY A 262 6.36 7.37 6.62
CA GLY A 262 5.16 7.19 5.83
C GLY A 262 4.33 6.00 6.32
N ASP A 263 3.11 5.91 5.80
CA ASP A 263 2.12 4.94 6.30
C ASP A 263 1.92 3.70 5.42
N ASP A 264 2.41 3.69 4.16
CA ASP A 264 1.96 2.66 3.21
C ASP A 264 3.02 2.13 2.22
N GLU A 265 3.80 3.00 1.55
CA GLU A 265 4.65 2.62 0.42
C GLU A 265 6.06 3.20 0.56
N HIS A 266 7.07 2.34 0.58
CA HIS A 266 8.46 2.75 0.80
C HIS A 266 9.44 2.02 -0.11
N GLY A 267 10.56 2.70 -0.37
CA GLY A 267 11.77 2.10 -0.90
C GLY A 267 12.89 2.08 0.15
N TRP A 268 13.86 1.23 -0.06
CA TRP A 268 15.06 1.16 0.76
C TRP A 268 16.27 1.02 -0.15
N ASP A 269 17.04 2.08 -0.26
CA ASP A 269 18.25 2.16 -1.09
C ASP A 269 19.52 2.34 -0.24
N ASP A 270 20.62 2.72 -0.88
CA ASP A 270 21.90 2.88 -0.19
C ASP A 270 21.93 4.04 0.82
N GLU A 271 21.00 4.98 0.74
CA GLU A 271 20.89 6.11 1.68
C GLU A 271 19.97 5.82 2.87
N GLY A 272 19.08 4.84 2.75
CA GLY A 272 18.12 4.48 3.80
C GLY A 272 16.71 4.24 3.27
N VAL A 273 15.75 4.33 4.18
CA VAL A 273 14.32 4.14 3.90
C VAL A 273 13.69 5.46 3.47
N PHE A 274 12.89 5.44 2.42
CA PHE A 274 12.20 6.62 1.92
C PHE A 274 10.77 6.31 1.49
N ASN A 275 9.89 7.28 1.72
CA ASN A 275 8.50 7.22 1.30
C ASN A 275 8.39 7.43 -0.22
N TYR A 276 7.52 6.66 -0.89
CA TYR A 276 7.19 6.94 -2.29
C TYR A 276 6.22 8.10 -2.43
N GLU A 277 5.46 8.38 -1.38
CA GLU A 277 4.31 9.28 -1.42
C GLU A 277 4.56 10.61 -0.69
N GLY A 278 3.75 11.61 -1.02
CA GLY A 278 3.73 12.91 -0.36
C GLY A 278 2.61 13.06 0.65
N GLY A 279 1.77 12.06 0.82
CA GLY A 279 0.61 12.12 1.70
C GLY A 279 0.15 10.75 2.18
N CYS A 280 -1.00 10.74 2.82
CA CYS A 280 -1.63 9.55 3.39
C CYS A 280 -3.02 9.32 2.78
N TYR A 281 -3.41 8.07 2.66
CA TYR A 281 -4.71 7.64 2.13
C TYR A 281 -5.37 6.67 3.09
N ALA A 282 -6.16 7.18 4.01
CA ALA A 282 -6.72 6.43 5.12
C ALA A 282 -8.18 6.05 4.90
N LYS A 283 -8.58 4.90 5.44
CA LYS A 283 -10.00 4.54 5.58
C LYS A 283 -10.64 5.38 6.68
N VAL A 284 -11.85 5.84 6.45
CA VAL A 284 -12.58 6.68 7.41
C VAL A 284 -13.94 6.11 7.83
N ILE A 285 -14.26 4.88 7.41
CA ILE A 285 -15.46 4.21 7.90
C ILE A 285 -15.38 4.05 9.43
N ASN A 286 -16.42 4.45 10.13
CA ASN A 286 -16.48 4.46 11.60
C ASN A 286 -15.34 5.24 12.26
N LEU A 287 -14.77 6.23 11.59
CA LEU A 287 -13.69 7.06 12.15
C LEU A 287 -14.15 7.70 13.47
N ASP A 288 -13.35 7.53 14.49
CA ASP A 288 -13.56 8.10 15.81
C ASP A 288 -12.39 8.99 16.22
N LYS A 289 -12.71 10.22 16.62
CA LYS A 289 -11.72 11.23 16.97
C LYS A 289 -10.82 10.83 18.13
N GLU A 290 -11.34 10.10 19.10
CA GLU A 290 -10.56 9.71 20.28
C GLU A 290 -9.64 8.52 20.01
N SER A 291 -10.11 7.57 19.17
CA SER A 291 -9.32 6.38 18.81
C SER A 291 -8.25 6.67 17.77
N GLU A 292 -8.54 7.56 16.81
CA GLU A 292 -7.67 7.88 15.66
C GLU A 292 -7.54 9.40 15.48
N PRO A 293 -6.99 10.10 16.48
CA PRO A 293 -6.94 11.56 16.47
C PRO A 293 -6.12 12.14 15.32
N ASP A 294 -5.04 11.48 14.89
CA ASP A 294 -4.19 11.97 13.82
C ASP A 294 -4.93 12.01 12.49
N ILE A 295 -5.66 10.95 12.16
CA ILE A 295 -6.48 10.90 10.93
C ILE A 295 -7.61 11.92 11.01
N TYR A 296 -8.33 11.95 12.13
CA TYR A 296 -9.45 12.89 12.28
C TYR A 296 -9.00 14.35 12.15
N ASN A 297 -7.92 14.73 12.80
CA ASN A 297 -7.39 16.10 12.77
C ASN A 297 -6.76 16.45 11.41
N ALA A 298 -6.37 15.48 10.60
CA ALA A 298 -5.90 15.68 9.25
C ALA A 298 -7.02 16.01 8.26
N ILE A 299 -8.29 15.72 8.62
CA ILE A 299 -9.47 16.04 7.82
C ILE A 299 -9.82 17.53 8.02
N ARG A 300 -9.20 18.35 7.20
CA ARG A 300 -9.35 19.80 7.20
C ARG A 300 -9.17 20.33 5.79
N ARG A 301 -9.12 21.64 5.60
CA ARG A 301 -8.85 22.23 4.28
C ARG A 301 -7.62 21.56 3.64
N ASP A 302 -7.70 21.26 2.35
CA ASP A 302 -6.76 20.54 1.50
C ASP A 302 -6.82 19.01 1.60
N ALA A 303 -7.48 18.44 2.61
CA ALA A 303 -7.85 17.03 2.60
C ALA A 303 -8.99 16.77 1.62
N LEU A 304 -9.02 15.58 1.03
CA LEU A 304 -10.06 15.15 0.09
C LEU A 304 -10.70 13.85 0.59
N LEU A 305 -11.99 13.92 0.92
CA LEU A 305 -12.81 12.76 1.28
C LEU A 305 -13.41 12.11 0.03
N GLU A 306 -13.54 10.81 0.04
CA GLU A 306 -14.15 10.03 -1.05
C GLU A 306 -15.27 9.16 -0.53
N ASN A 307 -16.47 9.30 -1.13
CA ASN A 307 -17.66 8.47 -0.90
C ASN A 307 -18.22 8.51 0.52
N VAL A 308 -17.93 9.55 1.27
CA VAL A 308 -18.45 9.75 2.60
C VAL A 308 -19.85 10.37 2.50
N THR A 309 -20.76 10.02 3.38
CA THR A 309 -22.08 10.63 3.45
C THR A 309 -22.00 11.98 4.16
N VAL A 310 -22.47 13.03 3.48
CA VAL A 310 -22.46 14.41 3.98
C VAL A 310 -23.84 15.00 3.76
N ASP A 311 -24.43 15.59 4.81
CA ASP A 311 -25.74 16.24 4.68
C ASP A 311 -25.67 17.63 4.04
N ALA A 312 -26.83 18.28 3.90
CA ALA A 312 -26.94 19.60 3.28
C ALA A 312 -26.19 20.69 4.06
N ASN A 313 -25.90 20.49 5.34
CA ASN A 313 -25.17 21.42 6.20
C ASN A 313 -23.66 21.10 6.26
N GLY A 314 -23.20 20.13 5.49
CA GLY A 314 -21.80 19.73 5.48
C GLY A 314 -21.41 18.76 6.61
N LYS A 315 -22.37 18.26 7.39
CA LYS A 315 -22.10 17.32 8.46
C LYS A 315 -21.80 15.94 7.91
N ILE A 316 -20.69 15.35 8.39
CA ILE A 316 -20.20 14.05 7.94
C ILE A 316 -20.75 12.93 8.84
N ASP A 317 -21.25 11.86 8.22
CA ASP A 317 -21.58 10.60 8.88
C ASP A 317 -20.56 9.52 8.50
N PHE A 318 -19.54 9.34 9.33
CA PHE A 318 -18.50 8.34 9.10
C PHE A 318 -18.98 6.90 9.27
N ALA A 319 -20.13 6.67 9.92
CA ALA A 319 -20.69 5.33 10.13
C ALA A 319 -21.52 4.84 8.94
N ASP A 320 -21.97 5.75 8.06
CA ASP A 320 -22.78 5.38 6.91
C ASP A 320 -21.97 4.66 5.85
N LYS A 321 -22.38 3.44 5.55
CA LYS A 321 -21.79 2.57 4.54
C LYS A 321 -22.73 2.28 3.36
N SER A 322 -23.76 3.10 3.19
CA SER A 322 -24.75 2.93 2.12
C SER A 322 -24.16 3.04 0.73
N VAL A 323 -23.12 3.86 0.54
CA VAL A 323 -22.38 3.97 -0.71
C VAL A 323 -21.31 2.89 -0.79
N THR A 324 -20.46 2.80 0.24
CA THR A 324 -19.37 1.82 0.33
C THR A 324 -18.84 1.73 1.77
N GLU A 325 -18.27 0.59 2.12
CA GLU A 325 -17.46 0.46 3.35
C GLU A 325 -16.04 1.02 3.15
N ASN A 326 -15.62 1.28 1.90
CA ASN A 326 -14.29 1.78 1.54
C ASN A 326 -14.26 3.30 1.42
N THR A 327 -14.86 4.00 2.38
CA THR A 327 -14.74 5.47 2.45
C THR A 327 -13.30 5.86 2.78
N ARG A 328 -12.81 6.92 2.13
CA ARG A 328 -11.41 7.32 2.21
C ARG A 328 -11.22 8.81 2.44
N VAL A 329 -10.05 9.15 2.96
CA VAL A 329 -9.51 10.51 2.94
C VAL A 329 -8.07 10.48 2.43
N SER A 330 -7.73 11.41 1.55
CA SER A 330 -6.35 11.72 1.21
C SER A 330 -5.97 13.09 1.79
N TYR A 331 -4.75 13.20 2.29
CA TYR A 331 -4.23 14.47 2.80
C TYR A 331 -2.70 14.53 2.67
N PRO A 332 -2.13 15.73 2.53
CA PRO A 332 -0.67 15.90 2.56
C PRO A 332 -0.10 15.40 3.89
N ILE A 333 1.08 14.78 3.86
CA ILE A 333 1.68 14.21 5.08
C ILE A 333 1.92 15.25 6.18
N ASN A 334 2.09 16.52 5.81
CA ASN A 334 2.28 17.62 6.77
C ASN A 334 1.02 17.96 7.59
N HIS A 335 -0.13 17.35 7.30
CA HIS A 335 -1.29 17.38 8.19
C HIS A 335 -1.07 16.57 9.47
N ILE A 336 -0.06 15.71 9.50
CA ILE A 336 0.40 14.97 10.69
C ILE A 336 1.59 15.72 11.33
N GLU A 337 1.58 15.84 12.66
CA GLU A 337 2.62 16.61 13.37
C GLU A 337 3.94 15.85 13.51
N ASN A 338 3.88 14.58 13.95
CA ASN A 338 5.06 13.75 14.22
C ASN A 338 5.61 13.08 12.97
N ILE A 339 6.09 13.88 12.04
CA ILE A 339 6.67 13.40 10.77
C ILE A 339 8.13 13.80 10.63
N VAL A 340 8.86 13.07 9.80
CA VAL A 340 10.21 13.45 9.38
C VAL A 340 10.14 14.66 8.44
N LYS A 341 10.94 15.68 8.70
CA LYS A 341 11.03 16.90 7.90
C LYS A 341 12.48 17.11 7.45
N PRO A 342 12.72 17.80 6.31
CA PRO A 342 11.76 18.41 5.37
C PRO A 342 11.13 17.40 4.38
N VAL A 343 11.75 16.24 4.21
CA VAL A 343 11.28 15.17 3.28
C VAL A 343 11.15 13.85 4.02
N SER A 344 10.22 13.04 3.55
CA SER A 344 9.86 11.75 4.16
C SER A 344 10.91 10.67 3.87
N LYS A 345 12.09 10.78 4.48
CA LYS A 345 13.14 9.76 4.44
C LYS A 345 13.86 9.65 5.78
N GLY A 346 14.41 8.48 6.06
CA GLY A 346 15.12 8.20 7.29
C GLY A 346 16.34 7.32 7.06
N PRO A 347 17.08 7.00 8.12
CA PRO A 347 18.23 6.12 8.06
C PRO A 347 17.82 4.69 7.69
N HIS A 348 18.81 3.82 7.51
CA HIS A 348 18.58 2.40 7.31
C HIS A 348 17.72 1.81 8.43
N ALA A 349 16.82 0.91 8.06
CA ALA A 349 16.05 0.17 9.04
C ALA A 349 16.94 -0.80 9.83
N GLN A 350 16.75 -0.82 11.14
CA GLN A 350 17.37 -1.81 12.04
C GLN A 350 16.36 -2.88 12.46
N GLN A 351 15.08 -2.57 12.45
CA GLN A 351 14.00 -3.50 12.79
C GLN A 351 13.03 -3.63 11.63
N VAL A 352 12.77 -4.87 11.26
CA VAL A 352 11.77 -5.26 10.26
C VAL A 352 10.68 -6.06 10.98
N ILE A 353 9.46 -5.55 10.98
CA ILE A 353 8.37 -6.11 11.77
C ILE A 353 7.26 -6.59 10.83
N PHE A 354 6.95 -7.88 10.88
CA PHE A 354 5.81 -8.47 10.18
C PHE A 354 4.65 -8.59 11.17
N LEU A 355 3.56 -7.87 10.91
CA LEU A 355 2.36 -7.92 11.72
C LEU A 355 1.39 -8.95 11.14
N SER A 356 0.88 -9.80 12.00
CA SER A 356 -0.12 -10.80 11.68
C SER A 356 -1.20 -10.80 12.76
N ALA A 357 -2.47 -10.90 12.38
CA ALA A 357 -3.55 -11.15 13.32
C ALA A 357 -3.99 -12.59 13.16
N ASP A 358 -3.41 -13.49 13.95
CA ASP A 358 -3.69 -14.92 13.89
C ASP A 358 -4.99 -15.27 14.63
N ALA A 359 -5.99 -15.72 13.90
CA ALA A 359 -7.26 -16.19 14.46
C ALA A 359 -7.26 -17.68 14.83
N PHE A 360 -6.20 -18.42 14.53
CA PHE A 360 -6.05 -19.83 14.90
C PHE A 360 -5.54 -20.01 16.34
N GLY A 361 -4.99 -18.96 16.95
CA GLY A 361 -4.46 -19.01 18.31
C GLY A 361 -3.14 -19.76 18.43
N VAL A 362 -2.33 -19.79 17.39
CA VAL A 362 -1.12 -20.61 17.25
C VAL A 362 0.15 -19.80 17.37
N LEU A 363 0.21 -18.65 16.67
CA LEU A 363 1.46 -17.91 16.57
C LEU A 363 1.81 -17.19 17.88
N PRO A 364 3.09 -17.22 18.28
CA PRO A 364 3.56 -16.44 19.44
C PRO A 364 3.30 -14.96 19.26
N PRO A 365 3.11 -14.20 20.35
CA PRO A 365 3.02 -12.73 20.28
C PRO A 365 4.21 -12.09 19.59
N VAL A 366 5.41 -12.70 19.74
CA VAL A 366 6.59 -12.29 19.00
C VAL A 366 7.51 -13.49 18.73
N SER A 367 8.06 -13.53 17.53
CA SER A 367 9.08 -14.51 17.11
C SER A 367 10.24 -13.79 16.46
N ILE A 368 11.46 -14.20 16.78
CA ILE A 368 12.69 -13.69 16.18
C ILE A 368 13.01 -14.57 14.98
N LEU A 369 13.14 -13.98 13.79
CA LEU A 369 13.28 -14.73 12.55
C LEU A 369 14.75 -14.82 12.10
N THR A 370 15.15 -15.98 11.58
CA THR A 370 16.39 -16.12 10.82
C THR A 370 16.26 -15.42 9.46
N PRO A 371 17.36 -15.14 8.72
CA PRO A 371 17.26 -14.58 7.37
C PRO A 371 16.39 -15.40 6.42
N GLU A 372 16.47 -16.72 6.47
CA GLU A 372 15.67 -17.63 5.63
C GLU A 372 14.20 -17.63 6.06
N GLN A 373 13.91 -17.65 7.36
CA GLN A 373 12.56 -17.51 7.89
C GLN A 373 11.98 -16.14 7.51
N THR A 374 12.79 -15.09 7.54
CA THR A 374 12.36 -13.75 7.13
C THR A 374 11.80 -13.79 5.70
N GLN A 375 12.51 -14.40 4.76
CA GLN A 375 12.03 -14.52 3.37
C GLN A 375 10.78 -15.41 3.29
N TYR A 376 10.77 -16.56 3.96
CA TYR A 376 9.64 -17.49 3.91
C TYR A 376 8.33 -16.83 4.39
N TYR A 377 8.36 -16.18 5.55
CA TYR A 377 7.17 -15.55 6.14
C TYR A 377 6.81 -14.23 5.48
N PHE A 378 7.77 -13.52 4.91
CA PHE A 378 7.51 -12.38 4.05
C PHE A 378 6.75 -12.79 2.78
N LEU A 379 7.20 -13.83 2.10
CA LEU A 379 6.52 -14.38 0.92
C LEU A 379 5.12 -14.91 1.26
N SER A 380 4.93 -15.46 2.44
CA SER A 380 3.62 -15.94 2.90
C SER A 380 2.64 -14.80 3.14
N GLY A 381 3.06 -13.73 3.81
CA GLY A 381 2.22 -12.57 4.07
C GLY A 381 0.92 -12.93 4.79
N PHE A 382 1.02 -13.63 5.92
CA PHE A 382 -0.11 -14.26 6.59
C PHE A 382 -0.86 -13.32 7.53
N THR A 383 -2.18 -13.41 7.48
CA THR A 383 -3.10 -13.03 8.55
C THR A 383 -4.32 -13.95 8.52
N ALA A 384 -5.17 -13.90 9.53
CA ALA A 384 -6.39 -14.68 9.54
C ALA A 384 -7.56 -13.86 10.11
N LYS A 385 -8.77 -14.17 9.64
CA LYS A 385 -10.00 -13.58 10.11
C LYS A 385 -10.69 -14.52 11.09
N LEU A 386 -11.18 -13.96 12.19
CA LEU A 386 -11.97 -14.71 13.18
C LEU A 386 -13.35 -15.04 12.59
N ALA A 387 -13.90 -16.21 12.98
CA ALA A 387 -15.27 -16.59 12.67
C ALA A 387 -16.27 -15.50 13.11
N GLY A 388 -17.23 -15.17 12.26
CA GLY A 388 -18.28 -14.19 12.55
C GLY A 388 -17.89 -12.72 12.43
N THR A 389 -16.63 -12.40 12.03
CA THR A 389 -16.18 -11.01 11.83
C THR A 389 -16.63 -10.42 10.50
N GLU A 390 -16.90 -11.28 9.51
CA GLU A 390 -17.46 -10.90 8.21
C GLU A 390 -18.56 -11.88 7.80
N ARG A 391 -19.48 -11.41 6.96
CA ARG A 391 -20.56 -12.26 6.43
C ARG A 391 -19.98 -13.46 5.67
N GLY A 392 -20.39 -14.66 6.08
CA GLY A 392 -19.97 -15.93 5.46
C GLY A 392 -18.70 -16.55 6.05
N ILE A 393 -18.07 -15.91 7.03
CA ILE A 393 -16.92 -16.48 7.75
C ILE A 393 -17.43 -17.22 8.98
N THR A 394 -17.43 -18.56 8.92
CA THR A 394 -17.93 -19.46 9.97
C THR A 394 -16.84 -20.12 10.79
N GLU A 395 -15.59 -20.07 10.30
CA GLU A 395 -14.40 -20.60 10.97
C GLU A 395 -13.20 -19.66 10.73
N PRO A 396 -12.09 -19.78 11.47
CA PRO A 396 -10.89 -19.02 11.21
C PRO A 396 -10.43 -19.21 9.77
N THR A 397 -10.30 -18.11 9.02
CA THR A 397 -9.98 -18.15 7.59
C THR A 397 -8.63 -17.45 7.34
N PRO A 398 -7.62 -18.17 6.82
CA PRO A 398 -6.32 -17.58 6.54
C PRO A 398 -6.39 -16.70 5.29
N THR A 399 -5.60 -15.64 5.30
CA THR A 399 -5.29 -14.83 4.13
C THR A 399 -3.78 -14.83 3.96
N PHE A 400 -3.34 -15.22 2.76
CA PHE A 400 -1.93 -15.18 2.38
C PHE A 400 -1.78 -14.18 1.23
N SER A 401 -1.06 -13.11 1.48
CA SER A 401 -0.78 -12.08 0.48
C SER A 401 0.73 -11.90 0.37
N ALA A 402 1.31 -12.40 -0.71
CA ALA A 402 2.76 -12.40 -0.92
C ALA A 402 3.36 -11.01 -0.66
N CYS A 403 4.41 -10.95 0.15
CA CYS A 403 5.11 -9.72 0.53
C CYS A 403 4.19 -8.67 1.17
N PHE A 404 3.05 -9.09 1.74
CA PHE A 404 2.00 -8.24 2.30
C PHE A 404 1.38 -7.26 1.30
N GLY A 405 1.49 -7.55 0.00
CA GLY A 405 1.01 -6.67 -1.06
C GLY A 405 0.89 -7.36 -2.42
N ALA A 406 0.40 -8.60 -2.46
CA ALA A 406 0.35 -9.43 -3.68
C ALA A 406 -0.28 -8.73 -4.88
N ALA A 407 -1.32 -7.93 -4.67
CA ALA A 407 -2.03 -7.21 -5.74
C ALA A 407 -1.15 -6.20 -6.49
N PHE A 408 -0.01 -5.80 -5.92
CA PHE A 408 0.86 -4.75 -6.46
C PHE A 408 2.22 -5.28 -6.93
N LEU A 409 2.47 -6.58 -6.81
CA LEU A 409 3.73 -7.19 -7.22
C LEU A 409 3.76 -7.36 -8.75
N SER A 410 4.71 -6.71 -9.39
CA SER A 410 4.91 -6.78 -10.84
C SER A 410 5.98 -7.79 -11.24
N LEU A 411 6.85 -8.16 -10.31
CA LEU A 411 7.88 -9.19 -10.47
C LEU A 411 7.56 -10.42 -9.61
N HIS A 412 8.26 -11.52 -9.83
CA HIS A 412 8.11 -12.71 -8.98
C HIS A 412 8.37 -12.35 -7.51
N PRO A 413 7.54 -12.85 -6.56
CA PRO A 413 7.65 -12.49 -5.14
C PRO A 413 9.01 -12.70 -4.51
N THR A 414 9.76 -13.71 -4.93
CA THR A 414 11.12 -13.98 -4.43
C THR A 414 12.07 -12.81 -4.66
N LYS A 415 11.85 -12.00 -5.70
CA LYS A 415 12.68 -10.82 -5.98
C LYS A 415 12.59 -9.77 -4.86
N TYR A 416 11.40 -9.57 -4.33
CA TYR A 416 11.18 -8.61 -3.22
C TYR A 416 11.81 -9.11 -1.91
N GLY A 417 11.68 -10.41 -1.64
CA GLY A 417 12.31 -11.03 -0.48
C GLY A 417 13.84 -10.97 -0.53
N GLU A 418 14.43 -11.25 -1.68
CA GLU A 418 15.88 -11.15 -1.90
C GLU A 418 16.40 -9.73 -1.68
N GLU A 419 15.73 -8.71 -2.23
CA GLU A 419 16.15 -7.32 -2.07
C GLU A 419 16.01 -6.85 -0.62
N LEU A 420 14.95 -7.24 0.09
CA LEU A 420 14.78 -6.93 1.50
C LEU A 420 15.91 -7.51 2.34
N VAL A 421 16.22 -8.78 2.17
CA VAL A 421 17.26 -9.47 2.96
C VAL A 421 18.66 -8.95 2.63
N LYS A 422 18.94 -8.60 1.38
CA LYS A 422 20.21 -7.92 1.04
C LYS A 422 20.41 -6.63 1.81
N ARG A 423 19.35 -5.80 1.94
CA ARG A 423 19.42 -4.58 2.73
C ARG A 423 19.63 -4.87 4.22
N MET A 424 18.92 -5.87 4.74
CA MET A 424 19.05 -6.29 6.12
C MET A 424 20.47 -6.78 6.44
N GLU A 425 21.06 -7.59 5.58
CA GLU A 425 22.43 -8.08 5.74
C GLU A 425 23.46 -6.95 5.76
N LYS A 426 23.32 -5.97 4.85
CA LYS A 426 24.22 -4.83 4.78
C LYS A 426 24.17 -3.94 6.04
N THR A 427 23.03 -3.87 6.69
CA THR A 427 22.78 -2.93 7.80
C THR A 427 22.72 -3.60 9.17
N GLY A 428 22.74 -4.93 9.20
CA GLY A 428 22.59 -5.70 10.45
C GLY A 428 21.16 -5.70 11.00
N ALA A 429 20.17 -5.36 10.18
CA ALA A 429 18.77 -5.34 10.58
C ALA A 429 18.26 -6.74 10.91
N ARG A 430 17.34 -6.83 11.87
CA ARG A 430 16.69 -8.07 12.29
C ARG A 430 15.20 -8.02 12.02
N ALA A 431 14.62 -9.20 11.78
CA ALA A 431 13.19 -9.35 11.52
C ALA A 431 12.48 -10.06 12.66
N TYR A 432 11.24 -9.64 12.89
CA TYR A 432 10.36 -10.16 13.95
C TYR A 432 8.96 -10.37 13.37
N LEU A 433 8.35 -11.51 13.73
CA LEU A 433 6.93 -11.75 13.43
C LEU A 433 6.14 -11.45 14.71
N VAL A 434 5.27 -10.46 14.65
CA VAL A 434 4.45 -10.01 15.78
C VAL A 434 2.99 -10.37 15.52
N ASN A 435 2.43 -11.19 16.42
CA ASN A 435 1.02 -11.58 16.36
C ASN A 435 0.18 -10.61 17.20
N THR A 436 -0.69 -9.87 16.54
CA THR A 436 -1.68 -8.96 17.17
C THR A 436 -3.07 -9.60 17.27
N GLY A 437 -3.18 -10.90 16.99
CA GLY A 437 -4.44 -11.65 16.97
C GLY A 437 -4.79 -12.30 18.31
N TRP A 438 -5.20 -13.54 18.24
CA TRP A 438 -5.76 -14.29 19.37
C TRP A 438 -4.81 -15.37 19.86
N ASN A 439 -5.06 -15.86 21.06
CA ASN A 439 -4.36 -17.01 21.64
C ASN A 439 -5.38 -18.00 22.26
N GLY A 440 -4.90 -18.97 23.03
CA GLY A 440 -5.72 -20.03 23.61
C GLY A 440 -6.78 -19.55 24.62
N THR A 441 -6.69 -18.31 25.09
CA THR A 441 -7.72 -17.74 25.97
C THR A 441 -9.00 -17.35 25.22
N GLY A 442 -8.99 -17.39 23.88
CA GLY A 442 -10.07 -16.90 23.04
C GLY A 442 -10.18 -15.37 22.98
N LYS A 443 -9.23 -14.67 23.59
CA LYS A 443 -9.16 -13.21 23.58
C LYS A 443 -8.02 -12.74 22.69
N ARG A 444 -8.19 -11.55 22.12
CA ARG A 444 -7.13 -10.88 21.38
C ARG A 444 -6.01 -10.45 22.32
N ILE A 445 -4.77 -10.59 21.90
CA ILE A 445 -3.59 -10.10 22.62
C ILE A 445 -3.78 -8.60 22.89
N SER A 446 -3.54 -8.17 24.13
CA SER A 446 -3.80 -6.79 24.52
C SER A 446 -2.90 -5.80 23.78
N ILE A 447 -3.43 -4.59 23.54
CA ILE A 447 -2.65 -3.50 22.97
C ILE A 447 -1.45 -3.17 23.88
N LYS A 448 -1.63 -3.25 25.20
CA LYS A 448 -0.56 -3.03 26.18
C LYS A 448 0.60 -4.00 25.98
N ASP A 449 0.33 -5.30 25.85
CA ASP A 449 1.36 -6.31 25.63
C ASP A 449 2.01 -6.14 24.26
N THR A 450 1.22 -5.85 23.22
CA THR A 450 1.75 -5.58 21.88
C THR A 450 2.67 -4.35 21.87
N ARG A 451 2.30 -3.27 22.54
CA ARG A 451 3.15 -2.07 22.70
C ARG A 451 4.43 -2.39 23.45
N GLY A 452 4.36 -3.19 24.51
CA GLY A 452 5.54 -3.66 25.24
C GLY A 452 6.50 -4.47 24.36
N ILE A 453 5.96 -5.32 23.50
CA ILE A 453 6.74 -6.09 22.52
C ILE A 453 7.41 -5.16 21.51
N ILE A 454 6.68 -4.22 20.94
CA ILE A 454 7.24 -3.25 19.99
C ILE A 454 8.33 -2.41 20.65
N ASP A 455 8.13 -1.94 21.87
CA ASP A 455 9.15 -1.22 22.63
C ASP A 455 10.42 -2.05 22.83
N ALA A 456 10.27 -3.33 23.17
CA ALA A 456 11.42 -4.25 23.35
C ALA A 456 12.16 -4.51 22.04
N ILE A 457 11.47 -4.52 20.91
CA ILE A 457 12.09 -4.60 19.58
C ILE A 457 12.86 -3.32 19.27
N LEU A 458 12.24 -2.17 19.48
CA LEU A 458 12.81 -0.87 19.11
C LEU A 458 14.00 -0.47 19.98
N ASP A 459 14.00 -0.82 21.27
CA ASP A 459 15.11 -0.53 22.18
C ASP A 459 16.21 -1.61 22.14
N GLY A 460 16.01 -2.69 21.44
CA GLY A 460 16.95 -3.80 21.29
C GLY A 460 16.97 -4.79 22.46
N SER A 461 16.17 -4.60 23.49
CA SER A 461 16.17 -5.47 24.67
C SER A 461 15.73 -6.90 24.36
N ILE A 462 14.91 -7.10 23.33
CA ILE A 462 14.49 -8.43 22.88
C ILE A 462 15.70 -9.30 22.44
N ASP A 463 16.74 -8.69 21.91
CA ASP A 463 17.92 -9.41 21.42
C ASP A 463 18.77 -10.01 22.53
N ASN A 464 18.60 -9.53 23.76
CA ASN A 464 19.27 -10.02 24.97
C ASN A 464 18.35 -10.87 25.86
N ALA A 465 17.09 -11.07 25.46
CA ALA A 465 16.14 -11.88 26.22
C ALA A 465 16.48 -13.38 26.12
N PRO A 466 16.19 -14.17 27.18
CA PRO A 466 16.25 -15.61 27.08
C PRO A 466 15.21 -16.13 26.10
N THR A 467 15.57 -17.11 25.29
CA THR A 467 14.70 -17.64 24.22
C THR A 467 14.56 -19.14 24.30
N LYS A 468 13.52 -19.65 23.65
CA LYS A 468 13.33 -21.07 23.33
C LYS A 468 12.75 -21.22 21.94
N LYS A 469 12.82 -22.40 21.36
CA LYS A 469 12.18 -22.74 20.09
C LYS A 469 10.83 -23.40 20.32
N ILE A 470 9.85 -23.06 19.47
CA ILE A 470 8.53 -23.70 19.53
C ILE A 470 8.42 -24.82 18.48
N PRO A 471 7.56 -25.83 18.72
CA PRO A 471 7.33 -26.91 17.76
C PRO A 471 6.72 -26.42 16.43
N TYR A 472 6.87 -27.22 15.39
CA TYR A 472 6.39 -27.05 14.01
C TYR A 472 7.02 -25.87 13.26
N PHE A 473 7.02 -24.68 13.83
CA PHE A 473 7.50 -23.45 13.17
C PHE A 473 9.00 -23.20 13.40
N ASP A 474 9.56 -23.81 14.43
CA ASP A 474 10.96 -23.61 14.83
C ASP A 474 11.33 -22.14 15.08
N PHE A 475 10.34 -21.36 15.47
CA PHE A 475 10.56 -19.95 15.81
C PHE A 475 11.32 -19.83 17.14
N GLU A 476 12.26 -18.92 17.17
CA GLU A 476 12.92 -18.47 18.38
C GLU A 476 12.02 -17.45 19.10
N VAL A 477 11.61 -17.79 20.32
CA VAL A 477 10.59 -17.02 21.07
C VAL A 477 11.18 -16.60 22.41
N PRO A 478 11.07 -15.31 22.80
CA PRO A 478 11.53 -14.89 24.12
C PRO A 478 10.67 -15.53 25.23
N THR A 479 11.31 -15.88 26.33
CA THR A 479 10.62 -16.43 27.52
C THR A 479 10.30 -15.36 28.56
N ALA A 480 10.91 -14.18 28.44
CA ALA A 480 10.65 -13.02 29.26
C ALA A 480 10.95 -11.73 28.49
N LEU A 481 10.08 -10.74 28.59
CA LEU A 481 10.28 -9.39 28.07
C LEU A 481 9.78 -8.38 29.10
N ASN A 482 10.53 -7.28 29.27
CA ASN A 482 10.12 -6.21 30.15
C ASN A 482 8.80 -5.55 29.65
N GLY A 483 7.85 -5.40 30.57
CA GLY A 483 6.55 -4.79 30.25
C GLY A 483 5.56 -5.70 29.52
N VAL A 484 5.85 -6.98 29.39
CA VAL A 484 4.99 -7.97 28.74
C VAL A 484 4.69 -9.11 29.72
N ASP A 485 3.44 -9.56 29.77
CA ASP A 485 3.05 -10.74 30.55
C ASP A 485 3.79 -11.99 30.06
N PRO A 486 4.66 -12.62 30.87
CA PRO A 486 5.41 -13.79 30.42
C PRO A 486 4.53 -15.00 30.10
N ASN A 487 3.32 -15.06 30.64
CA ASN A 487 2.41 -16.20 30.41
C ASN A 487 1.82 -16.27 29.01
N ILE A 488 1.94 -15.20 28.21
CA ILE A 488 1.46 -15.18 26.82
C ILE A 488 2.54 -15.49 25.79
N LEU A 489 3.82 -15.42 26.17
CA LEU A 489 4.94 -15.49 25.23
C LEU A 489 5.06 -16.84 24.51
N ASP A 490 4.80 -17.94 25.21
CA ASP A 490 4.58 -19.26 24.59
C ASP A 490 3.06 -19.48 24.45
N PRO A 491 2.51 -19.53 23.22
CA PRO A 491 1.07 -19.65 23.03
C PRO A 491 0.48 -20.95 23.59
N ARG A 492 1.26 -22.01 23.75
CA ARG A 492 0.83 -23.27 24.39
C ARG A 492 0.37 -23.04 25.82
N ASP A 493 1.03 -22.16 26.55
CA ASP A 493 0.73 -21.84 27.96
C ASP A 493 -0.61 -21.11 28.13
N THR A 494 -1.20 -20.60 27.03
CA THR A 494 -2.52 -19.94 27.06
C THR A 494 -3.69 -20.92 26.93
N TYR A 495 -3.40 -22.19 26.62
CA TYR A 495 -4.40 -23.27 26.50
C TYR A 495 -4.52 -24.03 27.80
N ALA A 496 -5.74 -24.47 28.12
CA ALA A 496 -5.99 -25.38 29.25
C ALA A 496 -5.35 -26.76 28.99
N ASP A 497 -5.36 -27.20 27.75
CA ASP A 497 -4.71 -28.43 27.28
C ASP A 497 -3.75 -28.11 26.13
N ALA A 498 -2.46 -28.34 26.34
CA ALA A 498 -1.43 -28.10 25.34
C ALA A 498 -1.63 -28.93 24.05
N ALA A 499 -2.29 -30.09 24.13
CA ALA A 499 -2.60 -30.91 22.97
C ALA A 499 -3.56 -30.18 22.00
N GLU A 500 -4.39 -29.29 22.47
CA GLU A 500 -5.25 -28.46 21.63
C GLU A 500 -4.42 -27.49 20.79
N TRP A 501 -3.40 -26.86 21.38
CA TRP A 501 -2.45 -26.04 20.64
C TRP A 501 -1.71 -26.86 19.59
N ASP A 502 -1.19 -28.03 19.95
CA ASP A 502 -0.45 -28.91 19.02
C ASP A 502 -1.29 -29.24 17.77
N ALA A 503 -2.57 -29.56 17.94
CA ALA A 503 -3.48 -29.87 16.83
C ALA A 503 -3.70 -28.64 15.91
N LYS A 504 -3.94 -27.48 16.51
CA LYS A 504 -4.12 -26.23 15.75
C LYS A 504 -2.82 -25.77 15.06
N ALA A 505 -1.69 -25.92 15.72
CA ALA A 505 -0.39 -25.58 15.17
C ALA A 505 -0.05 -26.45 13.97
N LYS A 506 -0.34 -27.75 14.03
CA LYS A 506 -0.18 -28.66 12.90
C LYS A 506 -1.05 -28.27 11.71
N ASP A 507 -2.32 -27.95 11.95
CA ASP A 507 -3.24 -27.48 10.91
C ASP A 507 -2.73 -26.19 10.24
N LEU A 508 -2.31 -25.20 11.02
CA LEU A 508 -1.79 -23.94 10.48
C LEU A 508 -0.47 -24.17 9.73
N ALA A 509 0.41 -25.02 10.24
CA ALA A 509 1.67 -25.39 9.56
C ALA A 509 1.40 -26.01 8.18
N GLU A 510 0.42 -26.91 8.06
CA GLU A 510 -0.01 -27.51 6.79
C GLU A 510 -0.50 -26.43 5.81
N ARG A 511 -1.24 -25.44 6.29
CA ARG A 511 -1.75 -24.34 5.47
C ARG A 511 -0.61 -23.45 4.94
N PHE A 512 0.41 -23.16 5.75
CA PHE A 512 1.60 -22.45 5.29
C PHE A 512 2.36 -23.23 4.22
N ILE A 513 2.59 -24.52 4.44
CA ILE A 513 3.29 -25.39 3.49
C ILE A 513 2.55 -25.44 2.15
N LYS A 514 1.22 -25.62 2.19
CA LYS A 514 0.39 -25.65 1.00
C LYS A 514 0.44 -24.32 0.24
N ASN A 515 0.36 -23.19 0.95
CA ASN A 515 0.46 -21.87 0.35
C ASN A 515 1.83 -21.64 -0.30
N PHE A 516 2.91 -22.05 0.37
CA PHE A 516 4.27 -21.78 -0.12
C PHE A 516 4.63 -22.55 -1.39
N ALA A 517 3.94 -23.65 -1.67
CA ALA A 517 4.17 -24.47 -2.87
C ALA A 517 4.11 -23.65 -4.17
N LYS A 518 3.30 -22.62 -4.22
CA LYS A 518 3.18 -21.71 -5.38
C LYS A 518 4.44 -20.89 -5.70
N PHE A 519 5.38 -20.78 -4.76
CA PHE A 519 6.64 -20.05 -4.94
C PHE A 519 7.81 -20.94 -5.34
N THR A 520 7.61 -22.26 -5.42
CA THR A 520 8.68 -23.23 -5.71
C THR A 520 8.94 -23.45 -7.20
N GLY A 521 8.35 -22.62 -8.07
CA GLY A 521 8.57 -22.65 -9.51
C GLY A 521 9.97 -22.18 -9.95
N ASN A 522 10.74 -21.53 -9.06
CA ASN A 522 12.12 -21.14 -9.29
C ASN A 522 13.06 -21.64 -8.18
N GLU A 523 14.36 -21.58 -8.41
CA GLU A 523 15.36 -22.07 -7.46
C GLU A 523 15.37 -21.28 -6.13
N ALA A 524 15.13 -19.96 -6.19
CA ALA A 524 15.07 -19.12 -5.01
C ALA A 524 13.96 -19.57 -4.05
N GLY A 525 12.77 -19.83 -4.58
CA GLY A 525 11.63 -20.33 -3.79
C GLY A 525 11.88 -21.73 -3.24
N LYS A 526 12.44 -22.64 -4.06
CA LYS A 526 12.79 -24.01 -3.60
C LYS A 526 13.76 -23.98 -2.43
N ALA A 527 14.77 -23.11 -2.47
CA ALA A 527 15.78 -23.00 -1.42
C ALA A 527 15.21 -22.56 -0.06
N LEU A 528 14.04 -21.91 -0.03
CA LEU A 528 13.40 -21.42 1.19
C LEU A 528 12.46 -22.43 1.86
N VAL A 529 12.11 -23.54 1.20
CA VAL A 529 11.14 -24.53 1.73
C VAL A 529 11.56 -25.03 3.11
N ALA A 530 12.86 -25.27 3.32
CA ALA A 530 13.39 -25.77 4.59
C ALA A 530 13.25 -24.78 5.76
N ALA A 531 13.04 -23.48 5.48
CA ALA A 531 12.82 -22.45 6.50
C ALA A 531 11.37 -22.38 7.00
N GLY A 532 10.45 -23.05 6.31
CA GLY A 532 9.05 -23.11 6.67
C GLY A 532 8.74 -24.12 7.76
N PRO A 533 7.45 -24.27 8.12
CA PRO A 533 7.02 -25.23 9.12
C PRO A 533 7.36 -26.67 8.73
N LYS A 534 7.51 -27.50 9.75
CA LYS A 534 7.73 -28.95 9.64
C LYS A 534 6.66 -29.69 10.43
N LEU A 535 6.15 -30.79 9.87
CA LEU A 535 5.10 -31.61 10.48
C LEU A 535 5.69 -32.75 11.31
#